data_df0fa9a2f5fdb522ce7cd6126313e63b
#
_entry.id   df0fa9a2f5fdb522ce7cd6126313e63b
#
_cell.length_a   1.000
_cell.length_b   1.000
_cell.length_c   1.000
_cell.angle_alpha   90.00
_cell.angle_beta   90.00
_cell.angle_gamma   90.00
#
_symmetry.space_group_name_H-M   'P 1'
#
loop_
_entity.id
_entity.type
_entity.pdbx_description
1 polymer ?
#
loop_
_entity_poly.entity_id
_entity_poly.type
_entity_poly.pdbx_seq_one_letter_code
_entity_poly.pdbx_strand_id
1 'polypeptide(L)'
;MSSRGKTATDADADDATTTTNRRTETGDDGTRNHMTSIYYMLTRESDHQWWALNESDHVHYHHAGGAVTYHLARADGTYERKTLGPDVERGQTPQLVVKGGTYKAAVLERGAEFAIIGEGVSPGFDFRDFKFVSASELARRNAACYDDTSSLVKPQPEDTFDHYYAPTPPQEYFTPPGSGNGVSRASR
;
A
#
# COMPACT_ATOMS: atom_id res chain seq x y z
N MET A 1 46.84 -17.95 -41.15
CA MET A 1 46.17 -18.27 -39.88
C MET A 1 45.13 -17.19 -39.64
N SER A 2 43.86 -17.54 -39.85
CA SER A 2 42.74 -16.64 -39.82
C SER A 2 42.10 -16.71 -38.45
N SER A 3 42.05 -15.60 -37.69
CA SER A 3 41.25 -15.51 -36.46
C SER A 3 39.95 -14.74 -36.77
N ARG A 4 38.86 -15.47 -36.81
CA ARG A 4 37.51 -14.92 -36.90
C ARG A 4 37.16 -14.20 -35.60
N GLY A 5 36.85 -12.91 -35.69
CA GLY A 5 36.19 -12.20 -34.64
C GLY A 5 34.78 -12.72 -34.43
N LYS A 6 34.43 -13.00 -33.18
CA LYS A 6 33.05 -13.26 -32.75
C LYS A 6 32.31 -11.92 -32.78
N THR A 7 31.28 -11.82 -33.59
CA THR A 7 30.26 -10.78 -33.51
C THR A 7 29.42 -11.04 -32.27
N ALA A 8 29.27 -10.04 -31.39
CA ALA A 8 28.29 -10.03 -30.32
C ALA A 8 26.91 -10.07 -30.98
N THR A 9 26.14 -11.07 -30.62
CA THR A 9 24.75 -11.21 -31.03
C THR A 9 23.87 -10.40 -30.07
N ASP A 10 22.93 -9.67 -30.68
CA ASP A 10 21.87 -8.88 -30.06
C ASP A 10 20.94 -9.76 -29.20
N ALA A 11 21.30 -10.05 -27.97
CA ALA A 11 20.49 -10.87 -27.05
C ALA A 11 20.25 -10.25 -25.68
N ASP A 12 20.59 -8.97 -25.48
CA ASP A 12 20.45 -8.33 -24.14
C ASP A 12 19.57 -7.07 -24.13
N ALA A 13 18.62 -6.93 -25.06
CA ALA A 13 17.76 -5.74 -25.13
C ALA A 13 16.33 -5.95 -24.61
N ASP A 14 15.94 -7.13 -24.11
CA ASP A 14 14.54 -7.43 -23.81
C ASP A 14 14.21 -7.66 -22.32
N ASP A 15 15.09 -7.37 -21.37
CA ASP A 15 14.80 -7.66 -19.95
C ASP A 15 14.57 -6.41 -19.07
N ALA A 16 14.29 -5.27 -19.65
CA ALA A 16 14.06 -4.05 -18.85
C ALA A 16 12.59 -3.70 -18.64
N THR A 17 11.62 -4.49 -19.10
CA THR A 17 10.20 -4.04 -19.09
C THR A 17 9.20 -5.05 -18.57
N THR A 18 9.60 -6.21 -18.11
CA THR A 18 8.66 -7.13 -17.48
C THR A 18 8.85 -7.09 -15.97
N THR A 19 8.34 -6.05 -15.33
CA THR A 19 7.95 -6.16 -13.93
C THR A 19 6.79 -7.15 -13.89
N THR A 20 7.10 -8.44 -13.91
CA THR A 20 6.11 -9.49 -13.69
C THR A 20 5.54 -9.26 -12.30
N ASN A 21 4.35 -8.68 -12.27
CA ASN A 21 3.55 -8.57 -11.08
C ASN A 21 3.36 -10.01 -10.57
N ARG A 22 3.96 -10.36 -9.43
CA ARG A 22 3.93 -11.69 -8.81
C ARG A 22 2.52 -12.25 -8.55
N ARG A 23 1.47 -11.55 -8.99
CA ARG A 23 0.05 -11.79 -8.75
C ARG A 23 -0.70 -12.44 -9.90
N THR A 24 -0.06 -12.75 -11.00
CA THR A 24 -0.71 -13.39 -12.16
C THR A 24 -1.09 -14.86 -11.93
N GLU A 25 -0.72 -15.45 -10.79
CA GLU A 25 -0.97 -16.88 -10.52
C GLU A 25 -2.32 -17.18 -9.87
N THR A 26 -3.15 -16.18 -9.55
CA THR A 26 -4.38 -16.37 -8.77
C THR A 26 -5.67 -16.39 -9.57
N GLY A 27 -5.63 -16.45 -10.90
CA GLY A 27 -6.83 -16.41 -11.74
C GLY A 27 -7.47 -15.03 -11.86
N ASP A 28 -6.84 -14.02 -11.30
CA ASP A 28 -7.11 -12.60 -11.49
C ASP A 28 -6.52 -12.16 -12.85
N ASP A 29 -7.14 -11.21 -13.53
CA ASP A 29 -6.63 -10.63 -14.78
C ASP A 29 -5.27 -9.93 -14.62
N GLY A 30 -4.77 -9.85 -13.38
CA GLY A 30 -3.47 -9.26 -13.05
C GLY A 30 -3.41 -7.75 -13.23
N THR A 31 -4.48 -7.12 -13.68
CA THR A 31 -4.50 -5.69 -13.97
C THR A 31 -4.49 -4.88 -12.69
N ARG A 32 -3.53 -3.95 -12.58
CA ARG A 32 -3.42 -2.97 -11.51
C ARG A 32 -3.09 -1.62 -12.11
N ASN A 33 -3.52 -0.55 -11.45
CA ASN A 33 -2.99 0.78 -11.74
C ASN A 33 -1.48 0.78 -11.51
N HIS A 34 -0.73 1.56 -12.28
CA HIS A 34 0.72 1.67 -12.05
C HIS A 34 1.02 2.19 -10.64
N MET A 35 0.21 3.13 -10.17
CA MET A 35 0.31 3.73 -8.84
C MET A 35 -1.05 4.26 -8.41
N THR A 36 -1.31 4.22 -7.11
CA THR A 36 -2.39 4.99 -6.47
C THR A 36 -1.80 5.83 -5.36
N SER A 37 -2.46 6.95 -5.04
CA SER A 37 -2.05 7.80 -3.93
C SER A 37 -3.27 8.34 -3.20
N ILE A 38 -3.16 8.41 -1.87
CA ILE A 38 -4.18 8.95 -0.99
C ILE A 38 -3.56 9.88 0.07
N TYR A 39 -4.39 10.70 0.68
CA TYR A 39 -4.15 11.22 2.01
C TYR A 39 -5.00 10.46 3.01
N TYR A 40 -4.46 10.23 4.20
CA TYR A 40 -5.24 9.80 5.34
C TYR A 40 -4.80 10.54 6.60
N MET A 41 -5.64 10.52 7.61
CA MET A 41 -5.40 11.24 8.85
C MET A 41 -5.64 10.32 10.05
N LEU A 42 -4.73 10.36 11.01
CA LEU A 42 -4.95 9.87 12.36
C LEU A 42 -5.32 11.04 13.25
N THR A 43 -6.23 10.82 14.18
CA THR A 43 -6.68 11.80 15.18
C THR A 43 -6.68 11.16 16.56
N ARG A 44 -6.94 11.93 17.61
CA ARG A 44 -7.07 11.36 18.97
C ARG A 44 -8.18 10.32 19.09
N GLU A 45 -9.27 10.47 18.34
CA GLU A 45 -10.41 9.55 18.35
C GLU A 45 -10.17 8.30 17.50
N SER A 46 -9.27 8.43 16.52
CA SER A 46 -8.85 7.35 15.62
C SER A 46 -7.33 7.38 15.50
N ASP A 47 -6.68 6.97 16.57
CA ASP A 47 -5.25 7.18 16.78
C ASP A 47 -4.34 6.12 16.16
N HIS A 48 -4.90 5.10 15.54
CA HIS A 48 -4.11 3.99 14.98
C HIS A 48 -4.71 3.41 13.70
N GLN A 49 -3.84 2.75 12.95
CA GLN A 49 -4.18 1.78 11.91
C GLN A 49 -3.98 0.38 12.46
N TRP A 50 -4.97 -0.47 12.25
CA TRP A 50 -4.88 -1.89 12.58
C TRP A 50 -3.79 -2.60 11.79
N TRP A 51 -3.25 -3.69 12.35
CA TRP A 51 -2.35 -4.57 11.61
C TRP A 51 -2.97 -5.04 10.31
N ALA A 52 -2.27 -4.74 9.21
CA ALA A 52 -2.70 -5.08 7.87
C ALA A 52 -1.51 -5.54 7.01
N LEU A 53 -1.83 -6.29 5.98
CA LEU A 53 -0.94 -6.69 4.91
C LEU A 53 -1.41 -6.06 3.62
N ASN A 54 -0.48 -5.53 2.84
CA ASN A 54 -0.67 -5.24 1.42
C ASN A 54 0.50 -5.83 0.65
N GLU A 55 0.23 -6.39 -0.54
CA GLU A 55 1.26 -7.02 -1.36
C GLU A 55 2.09 -6.03 -2.18
N SER A 56 1.64 -4.78 -2.33
CA SER A 56 2.38 -3.72 -3.02
C SER A 56 3.35 -3.00 -2.11
N ASP A 57 4.35 -2.37 -2.71
CA ASP A 57 5.22 -1.42 -2.01
C ASP A 57 4.46 -0.14 -1.68
N HIS A 58 4.69 0.40 -0.50
CA HIS A 58 4.11 1.64 -0.01
C HIS A 58 5.19 2.67 0.28
N VAL A 59 4.89 3.92 0.00
CA VAL A 59 5.68 5.05 0.49
C VAL A 59 4.77 5.97 1.27
N HIS A 60 5.09 6.20 2.54
CA HIS A 60 4.38 7.11 3.42
C HIS A 60 5.16 8.41 3.57
N TYR A 61 4.46 9.53 3.53
CA TYR A 61 5.02 10.88 3.66
C TYR A 61 4.33 11.61 4.80
N HIS A 62 5.10 12.16 5.74
CA HIS A 62 4.56 13.07 6.74
C HIS A 62 4.27 14.43 6.12
N HIS A 63 3.03 14.90 6.22
CA HIS A 63 2.63 16.21 5.71
C HIS A 63 2.40 17.24 6.81
N ALA A 64 1.71 16.85 7.89
CA ALA A 64 1.40 17.77 8.98
C ALA A 64 1.01 17.01 10.26
N GLY A 65 1.01 17.73 11.37
CA GLY A 65 0.61 17.23 12.68
C GLY A 65 1.73 16.52 13.42
N GLY A 66 1.37 15.61 14.32
CA GLY A 66 2.31 14.84 15.13
C GLY A 66 2.99 13.72 14.36
N ALA A 67 3.99 13.13 15.00
CA ALA A 67 4.66 11.95 14.46
C ALA A 67 3.79 10.70 14.60
N VAL A 68 4.06 9.69 13.77
CA VAL A 68 3.36 8.40 13.75
C VAL A 68 4.38 7.28 13.85
N THR A 69 4.24 6.41 14.84
CA THR A 69 5.07 5.21 14.96
C THR A 69 4.46 4.07 14.15
N TYR A 70 5.23 3.58 13.19
CA TYR A 70 4.95 2.39 12.40
C TYR A 70 5.59 1.17 13.03
N HIS A 71 4.80 0.11 13.15
CA HIS A 71 5.21 -1.23 13.53
C HIS A 71 5.25 -2.09 12.27
N LEU A 72 6.41 -2.70 11.98
CA LEU A 72 6.66 -3.44 10.75
C LEU A 72 7.16 -4.85 11.10
N ALA A 73 6.39 -5.89 10.72
CA ALA A 73 6.80 -7.27 10.88
C ALA A 73 6.97 -7.93 9.50
N ARG A 74 8.22 -8.25 9.14
CA ARG A 74 8.59 -8.78 7.83
C ARG A 74 8.42 -10.29 7.73
N ALA A 75 8.45 -10.80 6.50
CA ALA A 75 8.31 -12.23 6.22
C ALA A 75 9.43 -13.08 6.83
N ASP A 76 10.63 -12.52 6.99
CA ASP A 76 11.78 -13.17 7.62
C ASP A 76 11.70 -13.23 9.17
N GLY A 77 10.60 -12.75 9.75
CA GLY A 77 10.38 -12.68 11.19
C GLY A 77 10.99 -11.47 11.86
N THR A 78 11.64 -10.57 11.13
CA THR A 78 12.16 -9.34 11.72
C THR A 78 11.03 -8.37 12.07
N TYR A 79 11.18 -7.70 13.21
CA TYR A 79 10.28 -6.65 13.67
C TYR A 79 11.06 -5.37 13.90
N GLU A 80 10.55 -4.27 13.38
CA GLU A 80 11.13 -2.95 13.62
C GLU A 80 10.05 -1.90 13.86
N ARG A 81 10.43 -0.84 14.56
CA ARG A 81 9.64 0.37 14.75
C ARG A 81 10.31 1.51 14.01
N LYS A 82 9.51 2.29 13.28
CA LYS A 82 9.95 3.50 12.58
C LYS A 82 9.01 4.63 12.89
N THR A 83 9.55 5.80 13.18
CA THR A 83 8.73 6.98 13.43
C THR A 83 8.73 7.89 12.20
N LEU A 84 7.57 8.01 11.57
CA LEU A 84 7.31 8.96 10.50
C LEU A 84 6.97 10.32 11.12
N GLY A 85 7.72 11.35 10.79
CA GLY A 85 7.53 12.67 11.39
C GLY A 85 8.56 13.69 10.93
N PRO A 86 8.43 14.96 11.36
CA PRO A 86 9.26 16.05 10.87
C PRO A 86 10.60 16.19 11.59
N ASP A 87 10.76 15.60 12.78
CA ASP A 87 11.93 15.81 13.65
C ASP A 87 13.04 14.82 13.35
N VAL A 88 13.80 15.11 12.29
CA VAL A 88 14.91 14.25 11.82
C VAL A 88 16.02 14.17 12.86
N GLU A 89 16.24 15.23 13.64
CA GLU A 89 17.28 15.26 14.67
C GLU A 89 17.00 14.28 15.81
N ARG A 90 15.71 13.98 16.06
CA ARG A 90 15.28 12.96 17.03
C ARG A 90 15.06 11.58 16.40
N GLY A 91 15.56 11.36 15.19
CA GLY A 91 15.50 10.06 14.51
C GLY A 91 14.17 9.76 13.82
N GLN A 92 13.29 10.75 13.66
CA GLN A 92 12.11 10.61 12.84
C GLN A 92 12.51 10.69 11.37
N THR A 93 11.66 10.14 10.50
CA THR A 93 11.84 10.26 9.05
C THR A 93 10.61 10.89 8.41
N PRO A 94 10.77 11.89 7.52
CA PRO A 94 9.62 12.48 6.81
C PRO A 94 9.04 11.56 5.74
N GLN A 95 9.75 10.51 5.38
CA GLN A 95 9.36 9.51 4.40
C GLN A 95 9.69 8.11 4.92
N LEU A 96 8.77 7.16 4.74
CA LEU A 96 8.93 5.75 5.10
C LEU A 96 8.52 4.86 3.95
N VAL A 97 9.43 3.99 3.51
CA VAL A 97 9.14 2.93 2.54
C VAL A 97 8.81 1.64 3.27
N VAL A 98 7.66 1.05 2.95
CA VAL A 98 7.23 -0.26 3.44
C VAL A 98 7.11 -1.20 2.26
N LYS A 99 7.89 -2.29 2.26
CA LYS A 99 7.86 -3.28 1.19
C LYS A 99 6.59 -4.12 1.23
N GLY A 100 6.10 -4.48 0.06
CA GLY A 100 5.00 -5.43 -0.08
C GLY A 100 5.23 -6.72 0.70
N GLY A 101 4.17 -7.32 1.22
CA GLY A 101 4.26 -8.51 2.07
C GLY A 101 4.69 -8.24 3.52
N THR A 102 4.95 -6.99 3.90
CA THR A 102 5.22 -6.58 5.28
C THR A 102 3.92 -6.37 6.04
N TYR A 103 3.76 -6.98 7.23
CA TYR A 103 2.68 -6.61 8.13
C TYR A 103 2.97 -5.25 8.73
N LYS A 104 2.00 -4.37 8.71
CA LYS A 104 2.12 -2.97 9.10
C LYS A 104 0.97 -2.56 10.02
N ALA A 105 1.29 -1.88 11.11
CA ALA A 105 0.37 -1.08 11.93
C ALA A 105 0.98 0.29 12.17
N ALA A 106 0.16 1.28 12.51
CA ALA A 106 0.64 2.63 12.77
C ALA A 106 -0.13 3.24 13.95
N VAL A 107 0.56 4.05 14.75
CA VAL A 107 0.00 4.69 15.94
C VAL A 107 0.43 6.16 15.98
N LEU A 108 -0.53 7.04 16.18
CA LEU A 108 -0.28 8.46 16.43
C LEU A 108 0.49 8.63 17.75
N GLU A 109 1.56 9.38 17.73
CA GLU A 109 2.35 9.62 18.94
C GLU A 109 1.52 10.35 20.01
N ARG A 110 1.75 9.92 21.26
CA ARG A 110 1.02 10.46 22.41
C ARG A 110 1.19 11.97 22.53
N GLY A 111 0.09 12.68 22.73
CA GLY A 111 0.05 14.13 22.87
C GLY A 111 -0.17 14.88 21.55
N ALA A 112 -0.11 14.21 20.42
CA ALA A 112 -0.51 14.80 19.14
C ALA A 112 -2.04 14.87 19.01
N GLU A 113 -2.52 15.91 18.34
CA GLU A 113 -3.94 16.09 18.01
C GLU A 113 -4.32 15.27 16.77
N PHE A 114 -3.46 15.29 15.79
CA PHE A 114 -3.64 14.61 14.51
C PHE A 114 -2.30 14.39 13.79
N ALA A 115 -2.31 13.57 12.76
CA ALA A 115 -1.25 13.50 11.75
C ALA A 115 -1.88 13.33 10.37
N ILE A 116 -1.40 14.07 9.37
CA ILE A 116 -1.76 13.93 7.95
C ILE A 116 -0.62 13.23 7.24
N ILE A 117 -0.94 12.11 6.60
CA ILE A 117 0.01 11.26 5.90
C ILE A 117 -0.43 11.12 4.45
N GLY A 118 0.49 11.33 3.51
CA GLY A 118 0.34 10.90 2.12
C GLY A 118 0.83 9.46 1.99
N GLU A 119 0.14 8.66 1.22
CA GLU A 119 0.53 7.29 0.93
C GLU A 119 0.49 7.05 -0.57
N GLY A 120 1.61 6.61 -1.14
CA GLY A 120 1.72 6.12 -2.50
C GLY A 120 1.87 4.61 -2.50
N VAL A 121 1.19 3.90 -3.39
CA VAL A 121 1.19 2.44 -3.50
C VAL A 121 1.52 2.04 -4.92
N SER A 122 2.50 1.17 -5.12
CA SER A 122 2.90 0.69 -6.45
C SER A 122 3.30 -0.80 -6.38
N PRO A 123 2.75 -1.63 -7.27
CA PRO A 123 1.59 -1.40 -8.13
C PRO A 123 0.40 -0.87 -7.34
N GLY A 124 -0.49 -0.12 -8.00
CA GLY A 124 -1.58 0.59 -7.34
C GLY A 124 -2.43 -0.28 -6.43
N PHE A 125 -2.96 0.32 -5.38
CA PHE A 125 -3.80 -0.37 -4.37
C PHE A 125 -5.00 -1.06 -5.02
N ASP A 126 -5.22 -2.29 -4.56
CA ASP A 126 -6.42 -3.07 -4.85
C ASP A 126 -6.82 -3.84 -3.59
N PHE A 127 -8.13 -3.90 -3.29
CA PHE A 127 -8.63 -4.63 -2.12
C PHE A 127 -8.29 -6.12 -2.15
N ARG A 128 -8.11 -6.71 -3.32
CA ARG A 128 -7.67 -8.10 -3.49
C ARG A 128 -6.27 -8.37 -2.92
N ASP A 129 -5.46 -7.32 -2.78
CA ASP A 129 -4.09 -7.37 -2.30
C ASP A 129 -3.95 -6.95 -0.84
N PHE A 130 -5.08 -6.62 -0.20
CA PHE A 130 -5.14 -6.11 1.15
C PHE A 130 -5.90 -7.06 2.08
N LYS A 131 -5.38 -7.24 3.29
CA LYS A 131 -6.11 -7.91 4.37
C LYS A 131 -5.71 -7.38 5.74
N PHE A 132 -6.63 -7.43 6.70
CA PHE A 132 -6.26 -7.30 8.10
C PHE A 132 -5.56 -8.57 8.58
N VAL A 133 -4.57 -8.40 9.45
CA VAL A 133 -3.77 -9.49 10.02
C VAL A 133 -4.44 -9.98 11.29
N SER A 134 -4.68 -11.29 11.39
CA SER A 134 -5.22 -11.89 12.60
C SER A 134 -4.17 -12.01 13.70
N ALA A 135 -4.62 -12.16 14.96
CA ALA A 135 -3.75 -12.38 16.11
C ALA A 135 -2.82 -13.60 15.91
N SER A 136 -3.37 -14.70 15.41
CA SER A 136 -2.60 -15.92 15.17
C SER A 136 -1.55 -15.78 14.05
N GLU A 137 -1.86 -15.00 13.00
CA GLU A 137 -0.89 -14.70 11.93
C GLU A 137 0.25 -13.83 12.43
N LEU A 138 -0.06 -12.78 13.22
CA LEU A 138 0.95 -11.90 13.78
C LEU A 138 1.87 -12.64 14.75
N ALA A 139 1.29 -13.44 15.67
CA ALA A 139 2.06 -14.23 16.62
C ALA A 139 2.98 -15.26 15.93
N ARG A 140 2.50 -15.90 14.86
CA ARG A 140 3.35 -16.83 14.08
C ARG A 140 4.49 -16.11 13.37
N ARG A 141 4.27 -14.88 12.92
CA ARG A 141 5.31 -14.10 12.25
C ARG A 141 6.36 -13.61 13.23
N ASN A 142 5.93 -13.07 14.35
CA ASN A 142 6.81 -12.59 15.41
C ASN A 142 6.04 -12.50 16.75
N ALA A 143 6.30 -13.43 17.67
CA ALA A 143 5.62 -13.49 18.96
C ALA A 143 5.88 -12.24 19.83
N ALA A 144 7.13 -11.74 19.87
CA ALA A 144 7.45 -10.55 20.64
C ALA A 144 6.73 -9.30 20.11
N CYS A 145 6.60 -9.18 18.79
CA CYS A 145 5.81 -8.13 18.17
C CYS A 145 4.32 -8.23 18.57
N TYR A 146 3.76 -9.43 18.60
CA TYR A 146 2.39 -9.65 19.01
C TYR A 146 2.17 -9.24 20.49
N ASP A 147 3.06 -9.66 21.38
CA ASP A 147 2.97 -9.34 22.82
C ASP A 147 2.96 -7.81 23.05
N ASP A 148 3.77 -7.07 22.30
CA ASP A 148 3.85 -5.62 22.41
C ASP A 148 2.67 -4.87 21.78
N THR A 149 2.03 -5.44 20.75
CA THR A 149 1.12 -4.73 19.86
C THR A 149 -0.19 -5.43 19.58
N SER A 150 -0.58 -6.41 20.41
CA SER A 150 -1.82 -7.17 20.28
C SER A 150 -3.08 -6.29 20.26
N SER A 151 -3.04 -5.14 20.94
CA SER A 151 -4.13 -4.15 20.94
C SER A 151 -4.36 -3.49 19.57
N LEU A 152 -3.41 -3.60 18.66
CA LEU A 152 -3.49 -3.09 17.28
C LEU A 152 -4.01 -4.17 16.30
N VAL A 153 -4.35 -5.36 16.78
CA VAL A 153 -5.07 -6.35 15.98
C VAL A 153 -6.54 -5.97 15.96
N LYS A 154 -7.08 -5.81 14.75
CA LYS A 154 -8.50 -5.48 14.59
C LYS A 154 -9.37 -6.56 15.27
N PRO A 155 -10.26 -6.19 16.20
CA PRO A 155 -11.25 -7.12 16.72
C PRO A 155 -12.02 -7.74 15.55
N GLN A 156 -12.11 -9.07 15.49
CA GLN A 156 -12.89 -9.79 14.50
C GLN A 156 -14.25 -10.11 15.16
N PRO A 157 -15.33 -9.41 14.83
CA PRO A 157 -16.64 -9.99 15.03
C PRO A 157 -16.78 -11.06 13.94
N GLU A 158 -17.17 -12.24 14.30
CA GLU A 158 -17.26 -13.40 13.40
C GLU A 158 -18.18 -13.17 12.19
N ASP A 159 -18.92 -12.06 12.13
CA ASP A 159 -19.97 -11.79 11.15
C ASP A 159 -19.94 -10.43 10.44
N THR A 160 -18.91 -9.58 10.59
CA THR A 160 -18.97 -8.21 10.02
C THR A 160 -18.05 -7.95 8.82
N PHE A 161 -17.37 -8.97 8.31
CA PHE A 161 -16.38 -8.77 7.25
C PHE A 161 -17.01 -8.45 5.89
N ASP A 162 -18.25 -8.90 5.64
CA ASP A 162 -18.90 -8.76 4.33
C ASP A 162 -19.53 -7.39 4.06
N HIS A 163 -19.72 -6.54 5.08
CA HIS A 163 -20.45 -5.29 4.89
C HIS A 163 -19.59 -4.03 4.74
N TYR A 164 -18.30 -4.07 5.13
CA TYR A 164 -17.43 -2.89 5.04
C TYR A 164 -16.65 -2.80 3.73
N TYR A 165 -16.49 -3.93 3.02
CA TYR A 165 -15.73 -4.02 1.77
C TYR A 165 -16.45 -4.83 0.70
N ALA A 166 -17.79 -4.81 0.67
CA ALA A 166 -18.49 -5.20 -0.55
C ALA A 166 -17.92 -4.35 -1.68
N PRO A 167 -17.47 -4.95 -2.81
CA PRO A 167 -16.96 -4.16 -3.91
C PRO A 167 -18.06 -3.16 -4.28
N THR A 168 -17.77 -1.88 -4.09
CA THR A 168 -18.61 -0.82 -4.60
C THR A 168 -18.74 -1.13 -6.09
N PRO A 169 -19.95 -1.29 -6.66
CA PRO A 169 -20.09 -1.49 -8.08
C PRO A 169 -19.29 -0.37 -8.78
N PRO A 170 -18.65 -0.66 -9.91
CA PRO A 170 -17.83 0.33 -10.60
C PRO A 170 -18.63 1.62 -10.69
N GLN A 171 -18.11 2.68 -10.06
CA GLN A 171 -18.69 4.01 -10.22
C GLN A 171 -18.63 4.28 -11.70
N GLU A 172 -19.80 4.39 -12.33
CA GLU A 172 -19.88 4.92 -13.68
C GLU A 172 -19.14 6.24 -13.65
N TYR A 173 -18.09 6.34 -14.45
CA TYR A 173 -17.30 7.56 -14.53
C TYR A 173 -18.25 8.73 -14.74
N PHE A 174 -18.20 9.71 -13.86
CA PHE A 174 -18.95 10.95 -13.99
C PHE A 174 -18.60 11.57 -15.34
N THR A 175 -19.47 11.42 -16.31
CA THR A 175 -19.41 12.17 -17.57
C THR A 175 -19.95 13.57 -17.26
N PRO A 176 -19.12 14.61 -17.33
CA PRO A 176 -19.61 15.96 -17.10
C PRO A 176 -20.72 16.27 -18.10
N PRO A 177 -21.83 16.87 -17.67
CA PRO A 177 -22.90 17.27 -18.58
C PRO A 177 -22.34 18.31 -19.56
N GLY A 178 -22.29 18.00 -20.85
CA GLY A 178 -21.87 18.94 -21.88
C GLY A 178 -21.06 18.42 -23.08
N SER A 179 -20.71 17.14 -23.16
CA SER A 179 -20.03 16.62 -24.37
C SER A 179 -20.98 16.03 -25.42
N GLY A 180 -22.11 16.68 -25.61
CA GLY A 180 -23.00 16.35 -26.75
C GLY A 180 -22.46 17.05 -28.01
N ASN A 181 -21.70 16.33 -28.85
CA ASN A 181 -21.41 16.76 -30.21
C ASN A 181 -22.71 16.74 -31.05
N GLY A 182 -23.44 17.83 -31.04
CA GLY A 182 -24.47 18.11 -31.99
C GLY A 182 -23.88 18.44 -33.37
N VAL A 183 -23.60 17.44 -34.19
CA VAL A 183 -23.44 17.66 -35.62
C VAL A 183 -24.77 17.41 -36.29
N SER A 184 -25.58 18.47 -36.41
CA SER A 184 -26.71 18.51 -37.32
C SER A 184 -26.19 18.54 -38.76
N ARG A 185 -26.41 17.46 -39.48
CA ARG A 185 -26.28 17.42 -40.96
C ARG A 185 -27.58 17.93 -41.54
N ALA A 186 -27.62 19.18 -41.93
CA ALA A 186 -28.68 19.69 -42.77
C ALA A 186 -28.50 19.18 -44.21
N SER A 187 -29.52 18.55 -44.71
CA SER A 187 -29.71 18.14 -46.13
C SER A 187 -29.97 19.39 -46.98
N ARG A 188 -29.24 19.50 -48.06
CA ARG A 188 -29.69 19.91 -49.42
C ARG A 188 -28.68 19.47 -50.46
#